data_c835ae9e38be22412f1e4a0c46751fe7
#
_entry.id   c835ae9e38be22412f1e4a0c46751fe7
#
_cell.length_a   1.000
_cell.length_b   1.000
_cell.length_c   1.000
_cell.angle_alpha   90.00
_cell.angle_beta   90.00
_cell.angle_gamma   90.00
#
_symmetry.space_group_name_H-M   'P 1'
#
loop_
_entity.id
_entity.type
_entity.pdbx_description
1 polymer ?
#
loop_
_entity_poly.entity_id
_entity_poly.type
_entity_poly.pdbx_seq_one_letter_code
_entity_poly.pdbx_strand_id
1 'polypeptide(L)'
;MWWNAGVLKIATVPLIVGTFAWGWHASAQAGGNPSWSSKLNLKSLEDIPDRMRVPLSREDQPQVLVKVTLTNGKVSRVINNCEDYLNAVTAGFYPGDNFVNKETGSFTSQCYVLRDLQHAHAVASGGTYEWSRDSLSQLPPLLVVGSREVTDAGEQAEKRGESWQQFDPTLKVTSVAQDVLEADDGSDSYSLQILARGDFTGGGVEDIAVYGCAVGDQSTWFECEYFVFSLTSQGKLARQTEDSAPYALKPQVSHDN
;
A
#
# COMPACT_ATOMS: atom_id res chain seq x y z
N MET A 1 -29.57 -10.38 -88.29
CA MET A 1 -29.38 -9.12 -87.48
C MET A 1 -30.64 -8.85 -86.72
N TRP A 2 -30.70 -9.29 -85.46
CA TRP A 2 -31.79 -8.91 -84.54
C TRP A 2 -31.22 -8.80 -83.14
N TRP A 3 -31.27 -7.65 -82.59
CA TRP A 3 -30.88 -7.31 -81.21
C TRP A 3 -32.08 -7.58 -80.29
N ASN A 4 -31.96 -8.45 -79.36
CA ASN A 4 -32.90 -8.61 -78.26
C ASN A 4 -32.36 -7.86 -77.02
N ALA A 5 -33.00 -6.78 -76.67
CA ALA A 5 -32.73 -6.05 -75.46
C ALA A 5 -33.41 -6.77 -74.29
N GLY A 6 -32.61 -7.40 -73.42
CA GLY A 6 -33.07 -7.99 -72.15
C GLY A 6 -33.21 -6.88 -71.09
N VAL A 7 -34.42 -6.72 -70.62
CA VAL A 7 -34.75 -5.79 -69.50
C VAL A 7 -34.29 -6.41 -68.16
N LEU A 8 -33.28 -5.80 -67.58
CA LEU A 8 -32.79 -6.19 -66.24
C LEU A 8 -33.73 -5.62 -65.18
N LYS A 9 -34.50 -6.49 -64.52
CA LYS A 9 -35.29 -6.14 -63.34
C LYS A 9 -34.37 -6.03 -62.12
N ILE A 10 -34.16 -4.78 -61.63
CA ILE A 10 -33.45 -4.54 -60.38
C ILE A 10 -34.45 -4.76 -59.25
N ALA A 11 -34.23 -5.82 -58.46
CA ALA A 11 -34.97 -6.06 -57.24
C ALA A 11 -34.36 -5.18 -56.11
N THR A 12 -35.11 -4.21 -55.67
CA THR A 12 -34.79 -3.39 -54.48
C THR A 12 -34.98 -4.26 -53.23
N VAL A 13 -33.89 -4.59 -52.57
CA VAL A 13 -33.89 -5.20 -51.23
C VAL A 13 -33.95 -4.10 -50.21
N PRO A 14 -34.94 -4.07 -49.30
CA PRO A 14 -34.98 -3.08 -48.26
C PRO A 14 -33.84 -3.33 -47.24
N LEU A 15 -32.95 -2.34 -47.06
CA LEU A 15 -31.91 -2.34 -46.08
C LEU A 15 -32.56 -2.11 -44.73
N ILE A 16 -32.75 -3.19 -43.92
CA ILE A 16 -33.16 -3.09 -42.53
C ILE A 16 -31.90 -2.68 -41.76
N VAL A 17 -31.76 -1.38 -41.46
CA VAL A 17 -30.78 -0.85 -40.54
C VAL A 17 -31.26 -1.21 -39.11
N GLY A 18 -30.92 -2.38 -38.66
CA GLY A 18 -31.05 -2.78 -37.26
C GLY A 18 -30.01 -2.02 -36.43
N THR A 19 -30.44 -0.95 -35.75
CA THR A 19 -29.64 -0.31 -34.69
C THR A 19 -29.53 -1.28 -33.55
N PHE A 20 -28.45 -2.10 -33.53
CA PHE A 20 -28.02 -2.80 -32.33
C PHE A 20 -27.48 -1.76 -31.38
N ALA A 21 -28.35 -1.23 -30.51
CA ALA A 21 -27.92 -0.56 -29.30
C ALA A 21 -27.27 -1.63 -28.41
N TRP A 22 -25.97 -1.76 -28.52
CA TRP A 22 -25.17 -2.47 -27.50
C TRP A 22 -25.23 -1.61 -26.24
N GLY A 23 -26.22 -1.93 -25.39
CA GLY A 23 -26.22 -1.47 -24.04
C GLY A 23 -25.02 -2.09 -23.33
N TRP A 24 -23.95 -1.32 -23.25
CA TRP A 24 -22.90 -1.58 -22.29
C TRP A 24 -23.52 -1.35 -20.91
N HIS A 25 -24.12 -2.40 -20.35
CA HIS A 25 -24.27 -2.48 -18.91
C HIS A 25 -22.85 -2.67 -18.37
N ALA A 26 -22.12 -1.58 -18.17
CA ALA A 26 -21.04 -1.56 -17.23
C ALA A 26 -21.73 -1.91 -15.91
N SER A 27 -21.64 -3.19 -15.52
CA SER A 27 -21.86 -3.60 -14.14
C SER A 27 -20.81 -2.82 -13.35
N ALA A 28 -21.22 -1.70 -12.77
CA ALA A 28 -20.43 -1.05 -11.73
C ALA A 28 -20.31 -2.12 -10.66
N GLN A 29 -19.13 -2.79 -10.60
CA GLN A 29 -18.79 -3.61 -9.46
C GLN A 29 -18.85 -2.64 -8.28
N ALA A 30 -19.76 -2.94 -7.36
CA ALA A 30 -19.94 -2.12 -6.18
C ALA A 30 -18.58 -2.05 -5.49
N GLY A 31 -18.04 -0.84 -5.39
CA GLY A 31 -16.78 -0.60 -4.71
C GLY A 31 -16.87 -1.10 -3.28
N GLY A 32 -15.79 -1.66 -2.77
CA GLY A 32 -15.72 -2.19 -1.40
C GLY A 32 -15.64 -1.06 -0.38
N ASN A 33 -16.29 -1.24 0.76
CA ASN A 33 -16.02 -0.40 1.92
C ASN A 33 -14.59 -0.64 2.43
N PRO A 34 -13.96 0.35 3.10
CA PRO A 34 -12.68 0.14 3.75
C PRO A 34 -12.71 -1.08 4.67
N SER A 35 -11.65 -1.86 4.67
CA SER A 35 -11.48 -3.04 5.51
C SER A 35 -10.11 -3.01 6.20
N TRP A 36 -9.95 -3.72 7.30
CA TRP A 36 -8.73 -3.70 8.11
C TRP A 36 -8.45 -5.00 8.83
N SER A 37 -7.20 -5.20 9.19
CA SER A 37 -6.74 -6.33 9.98
C SER A 37 -7.33 -6.28 11.39
N SER A 38 -7.69 -7.45 11.94
CA SER A 38 -8.13 -7.59 13.33
C SER A 38 -7.11 -7.09 14.36
N LYS A 39 -5.83 -6.99 13.99
CA LYS A 39 -4.75 -6.44 14.82
C LYS A 39 -4.97 -4.98 15.22
N LEU A 40 -5.73 -4.21 14.42
CA LEU A 40 -6.07 -2.82 14.75
C LEU A 40 -7.11 -2.70 15.85
N ASN A 41 -7.82 -3.80 16.15
CA ASN A 41 -8.87 -3.85 17.18
C ASN A 41 -9.94 -2.75 17.00
N LEU A 42 -10.36 -2.55 15.75
CA LEU A 42 -11.44 -1.64 15.37
C LEU A 42 -12.71 -2.43 15.09
N LYS A 43 -13.85 -1.93 15.54
CA LYS A 43 -15.18 -2.46 15.19
C LYS A 43 -15.80 -1.67 14.04
N SER A 44 -15.51 -0.37 13.98
CA SER A 44 -15.96 0.54 12.93
C SER A 44 -14.95 1.66 12.71
N LEU A 45 -15.07 2.41 11.60
CA LEU A 45 -14.24 3.60 11.37
C LEU A 45 -14.52 4.72 12.40
N GLU A 46 -15.70 4.72 13.01
CA GLU A 46 -16.08 5.69 14.04
C GLU A 46 -15.27 5.50 15.34
N ASP A 47 -14.73 4.30 15.58
CA ASP A 47 -13.90 4.00 16.75
C ASP A 47 -12.47 4.56 16.64
N ILE A 48 -12.05 5.00 15.46
CA ILE A 48 -10.66 5.42 15.20
C ILE A 48 -10.19 6.52 16.16
N PRO A 49 -10.94 7.63 16.39
CA PRO A 49 -10.48 8.68 17.29
C PRO A 49 -10.21 8.18 18.72
N ASP A 50 -11.06 7.31 19.22
CA ASP A 50 -10.87 6.72 20.55
C ASP A 50 -9.71 5.73 20.54
N ARG A 51 -9.57 4.92 19.48
CA ARG A 51 -8.45 3.98 19.34
C ARG A 51 -7.10 4.67 19.27
N MET A 52 -7.01 5.84 18.64
CA MET A 52 -5.79 6.63 18.57
C MET A 52 -5.30 7.15 19.93
N ARG A 53 -6.20 7.35 20.89
CA ARG A 53 -5.89 7.83 22.25
C ARG A 53 -5.54 6.72 23.23
N VAL A 54 -5.93 5.48 22.90
CA VAL A 54 -5.63 4.34 23.79
C VAL A 54 -4.14 3.98 23.69
N PRO A 55 -3.44 3.81 24.81
CA PRO A 55 -2.07 3.31 24.79
C PRO A 55 -1.97 1.97 24.08
N LEU A 56 -1.02 1.83 23.17
CA LEU A 56 -0.77 0.57 22.49
C LEU A 56 0.01 -0.38 23.41
N SER A 57 -0.35 -1.64 23.36
CA SER A 57 0.32 -2.73 24.07
C SER A 57 1.01 -3.66 23.08
N ARG A 58 1.96 -4.44 23.57
CA ARG A 58 2.61 -5.50 22.80
C ARG A 58 1.58 -6.56 22.40
N GLU A 59 1.67 -7.07 21.17
CA GLU A 59 0.77 -8.10 20.67
C GLU A 59 0.86 -9.41 21.49
N ASP A 60 2.10 -9.80 21.85
CA ASP A 60 2.40 -11.00 22.63
C ASP A 60 2.21 -10.81 24.15
N GLN A 61 2.17 -9.58 24.63
CA GLN A 61 2.05 -9.21 26.04
C GLN A 61 1.11 -8.01 26.21
N PRO A 62 -0.21 -8.19 26.16
CA PRO A 62 -1.17 -7.07 26.18
C PRO A 62 -1.10 -6.18 27.43
N GLN A 63 -0.51 -6.67 28.52
CA GLN A 63 -0.26 -5.89 29.75
C GLN A 63 0.98 -4.98 29.66
N VAL A 64 1.83 -5.17 28.64
CA VAL A 64 3.04 -4.36 28.45
C VAL A 64 2.76 -3.27 27.42
N LEU A 65 2.83 -2.00 27.84
CA LEU A 65 2.64 -0.87 26.97
C LEU A 65 3.89 -0.62 26.12
N VAL A 66 3.68 -0.42 24.82
CA VAL A 66 4.73 0.03 23.92
C VAL A 66 4.99 1.52 24.19
N LYS A 67 6.25 1.90 24.29
CA LYS A 67 6.69 3.29 24.48
C LYS A 67 7.72 3.62 23.42
N VAL A 68 7.50 4.72 22.73
CA VAL A 68 8.42 5.24 21.71
C VAL A 68 9.02 6.55 22.22
N THR A 69 10.35 6.65 22.16
CA THR A 69 11.05 7.90 22.47
C THR A 69 11.31 8.65 21.18
N LEU A 70 10.70 9.84 21.08
CA LEU A 70 10.92 10.75 19.96
C LEU A 70 11.79 11.92 20.41
N THR A 71 12.61 12.44 19.52
CA THR A 71 13.47 13.61 19.73
C THR A 71 13.36 14.60 18.58
N ASN A 72 13.64 15.85 18.84
CA ASN A 72 13.86 16.87 17.81
C ASN A 72 15.32 17.42 17.87
N GLY A 73 16.23 16.63 18.43
CA GLY A 73 17.64 17.02 18.64
C GLY A 73 17.88 17.90 19.88
N LYS A 74 16.82 18.44 20.52
CA LYS A 74 16.93 19.30 21.72
C LYS A 74 16.25 18.69 22.93
N VAL A 75 15.08 18.11 22.71
CA VAL A 75 14.28 17.48 23.77
C VAL A 75 13.76 16.13 23.30
N SER A 76 13.53 15.24 24.26
CA SER A 76 12.93 13.91 23.97
C SER A 76 11.57 13.79 24.65
N ARG A 77 10.66 13.05 24.05
CA ARG A 77 9.32 12.74 24.55
C ARG A 77 9.09 11.23 24.49
N VAL A 78 8.50 10.69 25.55
CA VAL A 78 8.06 9.30 25.58
C VAL A 78 6.58 9.26 25.27
N ILE A 79 6.21 8.50 24.27
CA ILE A 79 4.86 8.42 23.69
C ILE A 79 4.41 6.96 23.70
N ASN A 80 3.12 6.73 23.92
CA ASN A 80 2.53 5.39 23.97
C ASN A 80 1.16 5.28 23.27
N ASN A 81 0.70 6.35 22.62
CA ASN A 81 -0.54 6.35 21.83
C ASN A 81 -0.34 7.04 20.48
N CYS A 82 -1.23 6.79 19.54
CA CYS A 82 -1.07 7.27 18.18
C CYS A 82 -1.34 8.76 18.01
N GLU A 83 -2.29 9.33 18.74
CA GLU A 83 -2.60 10.77 18.65
C GLU A 83 -1.37 11.61 19.04
N ASP A 84 -0.73 11.28 20.17
CA ASP A 84 0.50 11.97 20.62
C ASP A 84 1.67 11.73 19.68
N TYR A 85 1.78 10.50 19.12
CA TYR A 85 2.82 10.17 18.15
C TYR A 85 2.71 11.03 16.90
N LEU A 86 1.56 11.05 16.25
CA LEU A 86 1.34 11.81 15.01
C LEU A 86 1.49 13.31 15.23
N ASN A 87 1.00 13.83 16.37
CA ASN A 87 1.19 15.23 16.75
C ASN A 87 2.67 15.58 16.96
N ALA A 88 3.45 14.70 17.57
CA ALA A 88 4.87 14.93 17.78
C ALA A 88 5.65 14.88 16.45
N VAL A 89 5.36 13.92 15.57
CA VAL A 89 5.99 13.84 14.23
C VAL A 89 5.65 15.09 13.42
N THR A 90 4.40 15.55 13.42
CA THR A 90 4.00 16.82 12.79
C THR A 90 4.76 18.02 13.36
N ALA A 91 5.14 17.98 14.64
CA ALA A 91 5.95 19.01 15.28
C ALA A 91 7.47 18.84 15.05
N GLY A 92 7.88 17.95 14.14
CA GLY A 92 9.28 17.74 13.77
C GLY A 92 10.07 16.82 14.72
N PHE A 93 9.37 16.02 15.53
CA PHE A 93 10.01 14.98 16.32
C PHE A 93 10.17 13.71 15.48
N TYR A 94 11.25 12.97 15.70
CA TYR A 94 11.57 11.71 15.02
C TYR A 94 12.08 10.68 16.04
N PRO A 95 12.07 9.38 15.73
CA PRO A 95 12.65 8.36 16.61
C PRO A 95 14.12 8.67 16.92
N GLY A 96 14.47 8.70 18.21
CA GLY A 96 15.80 9.12 18.67
C GLY A 96 16.93 8.15 18.40
N ASP A 97 16.59 6.89 18.20
CA ASP A 97 17.54 5.84 17.88
C ASP A 97 17.34 5.42 16.42
N ASN A 98 18.43 5.25 15.68
CA ASN A 98 18.42 4.76 14.30
C ASN A 98 17.91 3.29 14.19
N PHE A 99 17.55 2.68 15.32
CA PHE A 99 16.99 1.35 15.40
C PHE A 99 15.48 1.41 15.64
N VAL A 100 14.72 1.36 14.57
CA VAL A 100 13.32 1.00 14.66
C VAL A 100 13.27 -0.49 14.93
N ASN A 101 13.24 -0.88 16.22
CA ASN A 101 13.02 -2.27 16.57
C ASN A 101 11.59 -2.71 16.15
N LYS A 102 11.34 -4.01 16.13
CA LYS A 102 10.06 -4.59 15.73
C LYS A 102 8.85 -3.95 16.44
N GLU A 103 9.01 -3.62 17.72
CA GLU A 103 7.94 -3.04 18.54
C GLU A 103 7.64 -1.61 18.10
N THR A 104 8.66 -0.79 17.90
CA THR A 104 8.52 0.58 17.43
C THR A 104 7.95 0.63 16.01
N GLY A 105 8.42 -0.24 15.10
CA GLY A 105 7.90 -0.34 13.74
C GLY A 105 6.43 -0.75 13.72
N SER A 106 6.05 -1.75 14.51
CA SER A 106 4.64 -2.15 14.66
C SER A 106 3.78 -1.03 15.25
N PHE A 107 4.28 -0.31 16.26
CA PHE A 107 3.59 0.84 16.84
C PHE A 107 3.37 1.94 15.82
N THR A 108 4.41 2.36 15.12
CA THR A 108 4.34 3.46 14.14
C THR A 108 3.42 3.11 12.98
N SER A 109 3.49 1.88 12.47
CA SER A 109 2.63 1.39 11.39
C SER A 109 1.16 1.36 11.79
N GLN A 110 0.84 0.97 13.01
CA GLN A 110 -0.54 1.06 13.51
C GLN A 110 -1.04 2.50 13.55
N CYS A 111 -0.20 3.45 13.95
CA CYS A 111 -0.58 4.86 13.99
C CYS A 111 -0.82 5.43 12.59
N TYR A 112 0.02 5.10 11.63
CA TYR A 112 -0.14 5.55 10.25
C TYR A 112 -1.39 4.94 9.60
N VAL A 113 -1.62 3.64 9.77
CA VAL A 113 -2.82 3.03 9.19
C VAL A 113 -4.12 3.54 9.81
N LEU A 114 -4.14 3.86 11.12
CA LEU A 114 -5.30 4.49 11.76
C LEU A 114 -5.56 5.88 11.20
N ARG A 115 -4.50 6.68 10.98
CA ARG A 115 -4.58 7.98 10.32
C ARG A 115 -5.20 7.85 8.92
N ASP A 116 -4.70 6.91 8.12
CA ASP A 116 -5.13 6.75 6.74
C ASP A 116 -6.58 6.22 6.66
N LEU A 117 -6.95 5.28 7.54
CA LEU A 117 -8.33 4.81 7.67
C LEU A 117 -9.31 5.91 8.10
N GLN A 118 -8.88 6.91 8.88
CA GLN A 118 -9.73 8.03 9.28
C GLN A 118 -10.22 8.85 8.07
N HIS A 119 -9.45 8.84 6.99
CA HIS A 119 -9.74 9.55 5.75
C HIS A 119 -10.13 8.64 4.59
N ALA A 120 -10.26 7.34 4.86
CA ALA A 120 -10.55 6.36 3.83
C ALA A 120 -11.97 6.50 3.28
N HIS A 121 -12.09 6.40 1.98
CA HIS A 121 -13.35 6.35 1.26
C HIS A 121 -13.62 4.93 0.75
N ALA A 122 -14.89 4.69 0.38
CA ALA A 122 -15.23 3.48 -0.35
C ALA A 122 -14.57 3.50 -1.73
N VAL A 123 -14.04 2.37 -2.15
CA VAL A 123 -13.44 2.19 -3.47
C VAL A 123 -14.54 2.28 -4.52
N ALA A 124 -14.40 3.18 -5.49
CA ALA A 124 -15.42 3.42 -6.51
C ALA A 124 -15.49 2.30 -7.56
N SER A 125 -14.33 1.68 -7.87
CA SER A 125 -14.22 0.62 -8.87
C SER A 125 -12.97 -0.21 -8.63
N GLY A 126 -13.00 -1.49 -8.99
CA GLY A 126 -11.86 -2.39 -8.90
C GLY A 126 -12.18 -3.67 -8.11
N GLY A 127 -11.30 -4.66 -8.23
CA GLY A 127 -11.30 -5.86 -7.40
C GLY A 127 -10.50 -5.62 -6.12
N THR A 128 -10.70 -6.46 -5.13
CA THR A 128 -9.86 -6.48 -3.92
C THR A 128 -8.51 -7.08 -4.27
N TYR A 129 -7.43 -6.37 -3.98
CA TYR A 129 -6.08 -6.89 -4.14
C TYR A 129 -5.80 -7.97 -3.08
N GLU A 130 -5.28 -9.09 -3.52
CA GLU A 130 -4.85 -10.18 -2.65
C GLU A 130 -3.42 -10.59 -2.97
N TRP A 131 -2.66 -10.99 -1.94
CA TRP A 131 -1.33 -11.55 -2.15
C TRP A 131 -1.41 -12.83 -2.98
N SER A 132 -0.46 -12.98 -3.89
CA SER A 132 -0.28 -14.17 -4.72
C SER A 132 1.22 -14.47 -4.89
N ARG A 133 1.54 -15.60 -5.49
CA ARG A 133 2.94 -15.92 -5.83
C ARG A 133 3.55 -14.97 -6.87
N ASP A 134 2.70 -14.29 -7.64
CA ASP A 134 3.12 -13.32 -8.66
C ASP A 134 3.21 -11.88 -8.13
N SER A 135 2.91 -11.64 -6.85
CA SER A 135 2.86 -10.29 -6.27
C SER A 135 4.18 -9.55 -6.37
N LEU A 136 5.33 -10.23 -6.30
CA LEU A 136 6.65 -9.60 -6.47
C LEU A 136 6.83 -8.97 -7.87
N SER A 137 6.13 -9.47 -8.87
CA SER A 137 6.12 -8.89 -10.23
C SER A 137 5.20 -7.66 -10.35
N GLN A 138 4.35 -7.42 -9.38
CA GLN A 138 3.39 -6.33 -9.32
C GLN A 138 3.84 -5.21 -8.39
N LEU A 139 4.67 -5.53 -7.39
CA LEU A 139 5.24 -4.57 -6.44
C LEU A 139 6.40 -3.78 -7.06
N PRO A 140 6.54 -2.48 -6.75
CA PRO A 140 7.78 -1.77 -7.00
C PRO A 140 8.91 -2.36 -6.15
N PRO A 141 10.19 -2.08 -6.46
CA PRO A 141 11.29 -2.46 -5.59
C PRO A 141 11.08 -1.92 -4.18
N LEU A 142 10.89 -2.83 -3.22
CA LEU A 142 10.71 -2.49 -1.82
C LEU A 142 12.08 -2.45 -1.15
N LEU A 143 12.42 -1.28 -0.64
CA LEU A 143 13.72 -1.00 -0.07
C LEU A 143 13.57 -0.93 1.43
N VAL A 144 13.11 -2.02 1.98
CA VAL A 144 12.95 -2.09 3.44
C VAL A 144 14.31 -2.06 4.10
N VAL A 145 15.36 -2.46 3.34
CA VAL A 145 16.68 -2.57 3.97
C VAL A 145 17.81 -2.55 2.97
N GLY A 146 18.83 -1.84 3.34
CA GLY A 146 20.07 -1.82 2.60
C GLY A 146 20.95 -0.64 2.93
N SER A 147 22.16 -0.68 2.40
CA SER A 147 22.99 0.51 2.35
C SER A 147 22.31 1.60 1.52
N ARG A 148 22.67 2.84 1.72
CA ARG A 148 22.19 3.97 0.91
C ARG A 148 22.30 3.69 -0.60
N GLU A 149 23.32 2.95 -1.02
CA GLU A 149 23.53 2.57 -2.42
C GLU A 149 22.42 1.64 -2.94
N VAL A 150 21.97 0.67 -2.13
CA VAL A 150 20.87 -0.23 -2.49
C VAL A 150 19.56 0.56 -2.55
N THR A 151 19.34 1.48 -1.61
CA THR A 151 18.18 2.36 -1.60
C THR A 151 18.11 3.22 -2.85
N ASP A 152 19.21 3.89 -3.20
CA ASP A 152 19.29 4.72 -4.40
C ASP A 152 19.07 3.89 -5.69
N ALA A 153 19.62 2.67 -5.75
CA ALA A 153 19.46 1.77 -6.90
C ALA A 153 18.00 1.32 -7.08
N GLY A 154 17.31 1.01 -5.99
CA GLY A 154 15.92 0.60 -6.04
C GLY A 154 14.98 1.76 -6.40
N GLU A 155 15.19 2.96 -5.86
CA GLU A 155 14.44 4.14 -6.29
C GLU A 155 14.59 4.40 -7.80
N GLN A 156 15.78 4.19 -8.35
CA GLN A 156 16.00 4.31 -9.77
C GLN A 156 15.30 3.20 -10.55
N ALA A 157 15.29 1.97 -10.05
CA ALA A 157 14.57 0.85 -10.64
C ALA A 157 13.06 1.11 -10.64
N GLU A 158 12.50 1.63 -9.54
CA GLU A 158 11.10 2.05 -9.45
C GLU A 158 10.77 3.15 -10.48
N LYS A 159 11.63 4.17 -10.61
CA LYS A 159 11.47 5.24 -11.63
C LYS A 159 11.50 4.70 -13.07
N ARG A 160 12.19 3.56 -13.32
CA ARG A 160 12.15 2.86 -14.61
C ARG A 160 10.92 1.96 -14.77
N GLY A 161 10.06 1.84 -13.76
CA GLY A 161 8.89 0.98 -13.76
C GLY A 161 9.21 -0.52 -13.60
N GLU A 162 10.40 -0.85 -13.10
CA GLU A 162 10.79 -2.21 -12.76
C GLU A 162 9.98 -2.70 -11.55
N SER A 163 9.64 -3.99 -11.56
CA SER A 163 9.07 -4.66 -10.39
C SER A 163 10.18 -5.13 -9.44
N TRP A 164 9.80 -5.46 -8.20
CA TRP A 164 10.75 -6.00 -7.23
C TRP A 164 11.42 -7.29 -7.73
N GLN A 165 10.66 -8.17 -8.37
CA GLN A 165 11.20 -9.39 -9.00
C GLN A 165 12.18 -9.11 -10.13
N GLN A 166 12.03 -7.99 -10.86
CA GLN A 166 12.97 -7.59 -11.91
C GLN A 166 14.23 -6.96 -11.34
N PHE A 167 14.10 -6.20 -10.27
CA PHE A 167 15.20 -5.57 -9.54
C PHE A 167 16.07 -6.62 -8.83
N ASP A 168 15.43 -7.57 -8.17
CA ASP A 168 16.08 -8.70 -7.52
C ASP A 168 15.53 -10.03 -8.04
N PRO A 169 16.17 -10.65 -9.04
CA PRO A 169 15.74 -11.93 -9.61
C PRO A 169 15.93 -13.13 -8.67
N THR A 170 16.69 -12.98 -7.58
CA THR A 170 16.90 -14.04 -6.58
C THR A 170 15.75 -14.14 -5.60
N LEU A 171 14.98 -13.05 -5.45
CA LEU A 171 13.85 -12.96 -4.55
C LEU A 171 12.72 -13.94 -4.96
N LYS A 172 12.25 -14.73 -3.99
CA LYS A 172 11.22 -15.76 -4.19
C LYS A 172 10.16 -15.68 -3.12
N VAL A 173 8.90 -15.81 -3.52
CA VAL A 173 7.81 -15.98 -2.56
C VAL A 173 7.92 -17.34 -1.90
N THR A 174 8.07 -17.37 -0.58
CA THR A 174 8.16 -18.57 0.24
C THR A 174 6.78 -18.98 0.77
N SER A 175 5.96 -18.00 1.17
CA SER A 175 4.62 -18.23 1.72
C SER A 175 3.64 -17.15 1.28
N VAL A 176 2.36 -17.53 1.14
CA VAL A 176 1.23 -16.62 0.94
C VAL A 176 0.12 -17.06 1.87
N ALA A 177 -0.28 -16.17 2.77
CA ALA A 177 -1.49 -16.30 3.59
C ALA A 177 -2.42 -15.13 3.27
N GLN A 178 -3.62 -15.10 3.86
CA GLN A 178 -4.69 -14.15 3.51
C GLN A 178 -4.18 -12.70 3.37
N ASP A 179 -3.44 -12.20 4.37
CA ASP A 179 -2.96 -10.81 4.40
C ASP A 179 -1.43 -10.73 4.53
N VAL A 180 -0.72 -11.85 4.40
CA VAL A 180 0.73 -11.93 4.57
C VAL A 180 1.38 -12.56 3.36
N LEU A 181 2.39 -11.91 2.82
CA LEU A 181 3.32 -12.41 1.83
C LEU A 181 4.70 -12.53 2.48
N GLU A 182 5.31 -13.72 2.40
CA GLU A 182 6.69 -13.93 2.79
C GLU A 182 7.55 -14.19 1.56
N ALA A 183 8.74 -13.61 1.54
CA ALA A 183 9.71 -13.77 0.47
C ALA A 183 11.12 -13.87 1.03
N ASP A 184 12.05 -14.37 0.22
CA ASP A 184 13.45 -14.58 0.61
C ASP A 184 14.33 -14.49 -0.64
N ASP A 185 15.50 -13.86 -0.52
CA ASP A 185 16.48 -13.75 -1.61
C ASP A 185 17.73 -14.63 -1.38
N GLY A 186 17.75 -15.38 -0.29
CA GLY A 186 18.85 -16.25 0.15
C GLY A 186 19.83 -15.55 1.13
N SER A 187 19.65 -14.26 1.36
CA SER A 187 20.41 -13.46 2.32
C SER A 187 19.49 -12.80 3.33
N ASP A 188 18.31 -12.39 2.88
CA ASP A 188 17.35 -11.64 3.65
C ASP A 188 15.95 -12.24 3.49
N SER A 189 15.22 -12.31 4.59
CA SER A 189 13.81 -12.73 4.62
C SER A 189 12.90 -11.52 4.78
N TYR A 190 11.83 -11.49 4.01
CA TYR A 190 10.85 -10.38 3.94
C TYR A 190 9.47 -10.87 4.35
N SER A 191 8.77 -10.03 5.10
CA SER A 191 7.37 -10.26 5.47
C SER A 191 6.56 -9.00 5.19
N LEU A 192 5.55 -9.09 4.31
CA LEU A 192 4.65 -8.00 3.97
C LEU A 192 3.25 -8.33 4.47
N GLN A 193 2.71 -7.52 5.37
CA GLN A 193 1.37 -7.67 5.92
C GLN A 193 0.45 -6.54 5.47
N ILE A 194 -0.68 -6.85 4.83
CA ILE A 194 -1.74 -5.87 4.59
C ILE A 194 -2.44 -5.59 5.92
N LEU A 195 -2.42 -4.33 6.34
CA LEU A 195 -3.08 -3.85 7.55
C LEU A 195 -4.47 -3.30 7.26
N ALA A 196 -4.67 -2.68 6.10
CA ALA A 196 -5.95 -2.11 5.69
C ALA A 196 -6.06 -1.99 4.16
N ARG A 197 -7.29 -1.90 3.68
CA ARG A 197 -7.68 -1.65 2.29
C ARG A 197 -8.74 -0.56 2.26
N GLY A 198 -8.72 0.29 1.25
CA GLY A 198 -9.67 1.39 1.05
C GLY A 198 -9.13 2.37 0.03
N ASP A 199 -9.84 3.44 -0.24
CA ASP A 199 -9.33 4.57 -0.99
C ASP A 199 -8.79 5.60 0.02
N PHE A 200 -7.49 5.58 0.28
CA PHE A 200 -6.81 6.47 1.22
C PHE A 200 -6.36 7.77 0.55
N THR A 201 -6.23 7.75 -0.78
CA THR A 201 -5.70 8.87 -1.56
C THR A 201 -6.79 9.73 -2.20
N GLY A 202 -8.05 9.29 -2.18
CA GLY A 202 -9.17 9.97 -2.82
C GLY A 202 -9.21 9.77 -4.34
N GLY A 203 -8.44 8.80 -4.86
CA GLY A 203 -8.36 8.48 -6.30
C GLY A 203 -9.51 7.60 -6.81
N GLY A 204 -10.37 7.08 -5.94
CA GLY A 204 -11.45 6.16 -6.28
C GLY A 204 -10.99 4.73 -6.60
N VAL A 205 -9.71 4.44 -6.47
CA VAL A 205 -9.11 3.11 -6.65
C VAL A 205 -8.76 2.49 -5.30
N GLU A 206 -8.55 1.17 -5.27
CA GLU A 206 -8.12 0.52 -4.04
C GLU A 206 -6.67 0.87 -3.72
N ASP A 207 -6.46 1.35 -2.52
CA ASP A 207 -5.18 1.46 -1.85
C ASP A 207 -5.05 0.35 -0.82
N ILE A 208 -3.83 -0.15 -0.63
CA ILE A 208 -3.49 -1.07 0.45
C ILE A 208 -2.43 -0.46 1.35
N ALA A 209 -2.67 -0.55 2.65
CA ALA A 209 -1.71 -0.17 3.68
C ALA A 209 -0.94 -1.42 4.11
N VAL A 210 0.37 -1.39 3.96
CA VAL A 210 1.24 -2.56 4.16
C VAL A 210 2.29 -2.26 5.23
N TYR A 211 2.46 -3.18 6.16
CA TYR A 211 3.59 -3.24 7.07
C TYR A 211 4.59 -4.25 6.51
N GLY A 212 5.73 -3.75 6.08
CA GLY A 212 6.82 -4.54 5.51
C GLY A 212 7.99 -4.64 6.48
N CYS A 213 8.52 -5.85 6.66
CA CYS A 213 9.70 -6.10 7.48
C CYS A 213 10.72 -6.90 6.70
N ALA A 214 12.01 -6.63 6.94
CA ALA A 214 13.11 -7.44 6.46
C ALA A 214 14.03 -7.84 7.62
N VAL A 215 14.57 -9.04 7.51
CA VAL A 215 15.45 -9.66 8.51
C VAL A 215 16.62 -10.29 7.77
N GLY A 216 17.84 -9.90 8.09
CA GLY A 216 19.03 -10.55 7.54
C GLY A 216 19.31 -11.88 8.23
N ASP A 217 19.55 -12.92 7.43
CA ASP A 217 19.73 -14.32 7.91
C ASP A 217 20.90 -14.49 8.89
N GLN A 218 21.94 -13.68 8.79
CA GLN A 218 23.13 -13.76 9.65
C GLN A 218 23.36 -12.52 10.50
N SER A 219 22.40 -11.60 10.51
CA SER A 219 22.52 -10.33 11.19
C SER A 219 21.50 -10.20 12.31
N THR A 220 21.83 -9.37 13.28
CA THR A 220 20.88 -8.96 14.32
C THR A 220 20.01 -7.79 13.87
N TRP A 221 20.13 -7.41 12.60
CA TRP A 221 19.35 -6.30 12.12
C TRP A 221 17.95 -6.72 11.65
N PHE A 222 17.04 -5.89 11.96
CA PHE A 222 15.64 -6.01 11.65
C PHE A 222 15.12 -4.60 11.33
N GLU A 223 14.51 -4.43 10.19
CA GLU A 223 13.93 -3.15 9.79
C GLU A 223 12.50 -3.36 9.31
N CYS A 224 11.62 -2.44 9.69
CA CYS A 224 10.23 -2.47 9.26
C CYS A 224 9.77 -1.08 8.87
N GLU A 225 8.94 -1.02 7.84
CA GLU A 225 8.42 0.22 7.31
C GLU A 225 6.93 0.09 6.96
N TYR A 226 6.25 1.22 6.95
CA TYR A 226 4.87 1.36 6.54
C TYR A 226 4.80 1.89 5.12
N PHE A 227 4.00 1.23 4.28
CA PHE A 227 3.80 1.60 2.89
C PHE A 227 2.32 1.75 2.58
N VAL A 228 2.00 2.65 1.67
CA VAL A 228 0.71 2.69 1.00
C VAL A 228 0.94 2.45 -0.49
N PHE A 229 0.18 1.55 -1.07
CA PHE A 229 0.20 1.27 -2.50
C PHE A 229 -1.19 1.45 -3.08
N SER A 230 -1.27 2.10 -4.24
CA SER A 230 -2.50 2.16 -5.05
C SER A 230 -2.47 1.11 -6.15
N LEU A 231 -3.59 0.44 -6.35
CA LEU A 231 -3.77 -0.50 -7.45
C LEU A 231 -3.93 0.27 -8.76
N THR A 232 -3.02 0.06 -9.70
CA THR A 232 -3.10 0.68 -11.02
C THR A 232 -4.08 -0.05 -11.93
N SER A 233 -4.51 0.59 -13.01
CA SER A 233 -5.35 -0.03 -14.05
C SER A 233 -4.68 -1.22 -14.76
N GLN A 234 -3.37 -1.39 -14.59
CA GLN A 234 -2.59 -2.51 -15.14
C GLN A 234 -2.46 -3.67 -14.14
N GLY A 235 -3.09 -3.57 -12.96
CA GLY A 235 -2.98 -4.58 -11.90
C GLY A 235 -1.64 -4.56 -11.17
N LYS A 236 -0.84 -3.50 -11.35
CA LYS A 236 0.39 -3.26 -10.58
C LYS A 236 0.10 -2.41 -9.36
N LEU A 237 0.96 -2.52 -8.36
CA LEU A 237 0.96 -1.66 -7.18
C LEU A 237 1.94 -0.51 -7.38
N ALA A 238 1.45 0.72 -7.26
CA ALA A 238 2.28 1.91 -7.26
C ALA A 238 2.41 2.43 -5.83
N ARG A 239 3.65 2.62 -5.36
CA ARG A 239 3.90 3.18 -4.04
C ARG A 239 3.43 4.64 -4.01
N GLN A 240 2.66 4.97 -2.99
CA GLN A 240 2.31 6.36 -2.70
C GLN A 240 3.46 6.99 -1.93
N THR A 241 4.06 8.02 -2.50
CA THR A 241 5.07 8.80 -1.79
C THR A 241 4.40 9.73 -0.79
N GLU A 242 5.12 10.13 0.26
CA GLU A 242 4.60 11.09 1.25
C GLU A 242 4.08 12.39 0.60
N ASP A 243 4.64 12.79 -0.55
CA ASP A 243 4.18 13.96 -1.30
C ASP A 243 2.83 13.77 -1.99
N SER A 244 2.40 12.55 -2.26
CA SER A 244 1.11 12.23 -2.87
C SER A 244 0.00 11.95 -1.86
N ALA A 245 0.34 11.67 -0.62
CA ALA A 245 -0.66 11.54 0.43
C ALA A 245 -1.14 12.93 0.86
N PRO A 246 -2.46 13.21 0.87
CA PRO A 246 -2.99 14.52 1.27
C PRO A 246 -2.63 14.89 2.72
N TYR A 247 -2.04 13.97 3.47
CA TYR A 247 -1.67 14.09 4.88
C TYR A 247 -0.19 13.84 5.14
N ALA A 248 0.67 14.03 4.14
CA ALA A 248 2.10 13.82 4.25
C ALA A 248 2.69 14.62 5.42
N LEU A 249 3.04 13.93 6.46
CA LEU A 249 3.87 14.45 7.53
C LEU A 249 5.31 14.46 6.99
N LYS A 250 5.73 15.58 6.40
CA LYS A 250 7.13 15.74 5.99
C LYS A 250 8.01 15.78 7.24
N PRO A 251 8.82 14.77 7.52
CA PRO A 251 9.93 14.98 8.43
C PRO A 251 10.89 15.94 7.69
N GLN A 252 10.89 17.20 8.08
CA GLN A 252 11.97 18.11 7.70
C GLN A 252 13.21 17.68 8.46
N VAL A 253 13.86 16.64 8.02
CA VAL A 253 15.24 16.37 8.42
C VAL A 253 16.10 17.34 7.64
N SER A 254 16.32 18.52 8.22
CA SER A 254 17.41 19.37 7.75
C SER A 254 18.72 18.65 8.08
N HIS A 255 19.31 18.02 7.10
CA HIS A 255 20.71 17.65 7.13
C HIS A 255 21.56 18.91 6.95
N ASP A 256 21.54 19.80 7.92
CA ASP A 256 22.56 20.83 8.05
C ASP A 256 23.77 20.19 8.75
N ASN A 257 24.81 19.91 7.94
CA ASN A 257 26.15 19.56 8.38
C ASN A 257 26.84 20.72 9.08
#